data_10093dcebef8cf8ca357e3f029496d9b
#
_entry.id   10093dcebef8cf8ca357e3f029496d9b
#
_cell.length_a   1.000
_cell.length_b   1.000
_cell.length_c   1.000
_cell.angle_alpha   90.00
_cell.angle_beta   90.00
_cell.angle_gamma   90.00
#
_symmetry.space_group_name_H-M   'P 1'
#
loop_
_entity.id
_entity.type
_entity.pdbx_description
1 polymer ?
#
loop_
_entity_poly.entity_id
_entity_poly.type
_entity_poly.pdbx_seq_one_letter_code
_entity_poly.pdbx_strand_id
1 'polypeptide(L)'
;MNDFIIKPKIKLIGQSVINAAGLMSFLEDSNMCWPEFQNKLEINDKFILFRGSETDDGDWLIEFGGRNCYQSWPKKGEELKGRTHEEHVKHLIDVGHESCLEHATFNFQIWNISRSLTHELVRTRIGVAYSQLSQRYVDSSDVRFIIPRAIQELEKINPSIVEEWKTFCLKSRDFY
;
A
#
# COMPACT_ATOMS: atom_id res chain seq x y z
N MET A 1 -5.97 29.23 8.48
CA MET A 1 -6.10 27.79 8.13
C MET A 1 -6.93 27.13 9.22
N ASN A 2 -7.77 26.15 8.92
CA ASN A 2 -8.58 25.51 9.96
C ASN A 2 -7.69 24.63 10.85
N ASP A 3 -7.56 24.94 12.13
CA ASP A 3 -6.72 24.22 13.10
C ASP A 3 -7.28 22.83 13.46
N PHE A 4 -8.50 22.53 13.02
CA PHE A 4 -9.20 21.31 13.37
C PHE A 4 -9.55 20.47 12.14
N ILE A 5 -9.33 19.16 12.23
CA ILE A 5 -9.47 18.22 11.14
C ILE A 5 -10.41 17.11 11.56
N ILE A 6 -11.35 16.76 10.68
CA ILE A 6 -12.34 15.71 10.94
C ILE A 6 -12.04 14.44 10.13
N LYS A 7 -11.43 14.59 8.96
CA LYS A 7 -11.27 13.46 8.01
C LYS A 7 -9.80 13.11 7.79
N PRO A 8 -9.41 11.86 8.02
CA PRO A 8 -8.11 11.34 7.59
C PRO A 8 -8.02 11.31 6.07
N LYS A 9 -6.80 11.30 5.58
CA LYS A 9 -6.50 11.15 4.15
C LYS A 9 -5.40 10.13 3.95
N ILE A 10 -5.50 9.37 2.86
CA ILE A 10 -4.50 8.39 2.44
C ILE A 10 -4.34 8.48 0.92
N LYS A 11 -3.10 8.34 0.45
CA LYS A 11 -2.78 8.18 -0.97
C LYS A 11 -1.69 7.15 -1.15
N LEU A 12 -1.86 6.31 -2.16
CA LEU A 12 -0.78 5.49 -2.71
C LEU A 12 0.19 6.43 -3.44
N ILE A 13 1.47 6.38 -3.09
CA ILE A 13 2.53 7.23 -3.64
C ILE A 13 3.64 6.45 -4.32
N GLY A 14 3.65 5.13 -4.18
CA GLY A 14 4.61 4.24 -4.82
C GLY A 14 4.18 2.79 -4.68
N GLN A 15 4.61 1.98 -5.64
CA GLN A 15 4.36 0.53 -5.64
C GLN A 15 5.47 -0.18 -6.42
N SER A 16 5.55 -1.51 -6.26
CA SER A 16 6.45 -2.35 -7.05
C SER A 16 6.15 -2.23 -8.53
N VAL A 17 7.20 -2.22 -9.35
CA VAL A 17 7.12 -2.20 -10.81
C VAL A 17 8.01 -3.33 -11.35
N ILE A 18 7.52 -4.07 -12.34
CA ILE A 18 8.27 -5.15 -12.97
C ILE A 18 9.30 -4.55 -13.95
N ASN A 19 10.54 -5.04 -13.84
CA ASN A 19 11.52 -4.88 -14.92
C ASN A 19 11.24 -5.92 -16.00
N ALA A 20 10.39 -5.57 -16.95
CA ALA A 20 9.95 -6.50 -18.02
C ALA A 20 11.12 -7.05 -18.85
N ALA A 21 12.12 -6.22 -19.17
CA ALA A 21 13.29 -6.67 -19.93
C ALA A 21 14.11 -7.72 -19.17
N GLY A 22 14.35 -7.49 -17.88
CA GLY A 22 15.06 -8.44 -17.02
C GLY A 22 14.29 -9.75 -16.84
N LEU A 23 12.97 -9.66 -16.68
CA LEU A 23 12.12 -10.84 -16.53
C LEU A 23 12.07 -11.68 -17.81
N MET A 24 11.94 -11.03 -18.98
CA MET A 24 11.95 -11.72 -20.26
C MET A 24 13.29 -12.41 -20.55
N SER A 25 14.41 -11.74 -20.24
CA SER A 25 15.75 -12.36 -20.35
C SER A 25 15.87 -13.60 -19.45
N PHE A 26 15.39 -13.53 -18.22
CA PHE A 26 15.38 -14.69 -17.31
C PHE A 26 14.57 -15.86 -17.87
N LEU A 27 13.38 -15.61 -18.40
CA LEU A 27 12.52 -16.65 -18.97
C LEU A 27 13.18 -17.32 -20.20
N GLU A 28 13.83 -16.52 -21.05
CA GLU A 28 14.57 -17.01 -22.21
C GLU A 28 15.76 -17.90 -21.81
N ASP A 29 16.60 -17.40 -20.90
CA ASP A 29 17.79 -18.12 -20.40
C ASP A 29 17.41 -19.44 -19.71
N SER A 30 16.25 -19.48 -19.08
CA SER A 30 15.73 -20.63 -18.34
C SER A 30 14.90 -21.59 -19.23
N ASN A 31 14.72 -21.26 -20.53
CA ASN A 31 13.83 -21.98 -21.44
C ASN A 31 12.39 -22.13 -20.92
N MET A 32 11.93 -21.09 -20.22
CA MET A 32 10.58 -20.98 -19.66
C MET A 32 9.76 -19.99 -20.50
N CYS A 33 8.44 -20.03 -20.37
CA CYS A 33 7.57 -19.02 -20.95
C CYS A 33 6.46 -18.63 -19.97
N TRP A 34 5.93 -17.45 -20.16
CA TRP A 34 4.80 -16.95 -19.38
C TRP A 34 3.83 -16.23 -20.34
N PRO A 35 3.00 -17.00 -21.07
CA PRO A 35 2.18 -16.48 -22.16
C PRO A 35 1.25 -15.35 -21.75
N GLU A 36 0.62 -15.44 -20.59
CA GLU A 36 -0.30 -14.40 -20.11
C GLU A 36 0.43 -13.07 -19.84
N PHE A 37 1.63 -13.14 -19.25
CA PHE A 37 2.45 -11.94 -19.03
C PHE A 37 2.99 -11.38 -20.34
N GLN A 38 3.41 -12.23 -21.26
CA GLN A 38 3.89 -11.83 -22.60
C GLN A 38 2.77 -11.14 -23.39
N ASN A 39 1.55 -11.70 -23.39
CA ASN A 39 0.38 -11.07 -24.00
C ASN A 39 0.06 -9.71 -23.39
N LYS A 40 0.20 -9.56 -22.05
CA LYS A 40 0.04 -8.27 -21.39
C LYS A 40 1.04 -7.24 -21.90
N LEU A 41 2.29 -7.63 -22.12
CA LEU A 41 3.32 -6.74 -22.65
C LEU A 41 3.04 -6.32 -24.10
N GLU A 42 2.58 -7.24 -24.96
CA GLU A 42 2.25 -6.98 -26.36
C GLU A 42 1.05 -6.05 -26.52
N ILE A 43 -0.02 -6.24 -25.74
CA ILE A 43 -1.22 -5.38 -25.78
C ILE A 43 -0.89 -3.93 -25.40
N ASN A 44 0.09 -3.73 -24.55
CA ASN A 44 0.46 -2.40 -24.08
C ASN A 44 1.48 -1.67 -24.95
N ASP A 45 1.82 -2.14 -26.14
CA ASP A 45 2.61 -1.59 -27.28
C ASP A 45 3.50 -0.34 -26.99
N LYS A 46 3.87 -0.14 -25.75
CA LYS A 46 4.78 0.92 -25.31
C LYS A 46 5.66 0.38 -24.20
N PHE A 47 6.89 0.13 -24.55
CA PHE A 47 8.03 0.10 -23.64
C PHE A 47 8.02 1.40 -22.80
N ILE A 48 7.24 1.43 -21.76
CA ILE A 48 7.21 2.58 -20.85
C ILE A 48 7.91 2.15 -19.57
N LEU A 49 9.16 2.61 -19.47
CA LEU A 49 10.00 2.56 -18.28
C LEU A 49 9.37 3.25 -17.06
N PHE A 50 8.22 3.90 -17.21
CA PHE A 50 7.49 4.60 -16.15
C PHE A 50 5.98 4.55 -16.44
N ARG A 51 5.30 3.50 -16.05
CA ARG A 51 3.86 3.56 -15.86
C ARG A 51 3.52 3.50 -14.38
N GLY A 52 3.30 4.68 -13.80
CA GLY A 52 2.39 4.85 -12.72
C GLY A 52 0.97 4.76 -13.28
N SER A 53 0.48 3.57 -13.60
CA SER A 53 -0.93 3.36 -13.84
C SER A 53 -1.26 1.87 -13.76
N GLU A 54 -2.29 1.61 -13.01
CA GLU A 54 -3.06 0.37 -12.96
C GLU A 54 -2.30 -0.85 -12.44
N THR A 55 -2.15 -0.90 -11.17
CA THR A 55 -2.44 -1.94 -10.17
C THR A 55 -1.88 -3.34 -10.30
N ASP A 56 -1.38 -3.81 -11.43
CA ASP A 56 -1.16 -5.24 -11.65
C ASP A 56 0.27 -5.74 -11.43
N ASP A 57 1.28 -4.87 -11.44
CA ASP A 57 2.68 -5.35 -11.38
C ASP A 57 2.99 -6.07 -10.06
N GLY A 58 2.34 -5.66 -8.98
CA GLY A 58 2.43 -6.37 -7.70
C GLY A 58 1.88 -7.78 -7.78
N ASP A 59 0.72 -7.96 -8.38
CA ASP A 59 0.06 -9.26 -8.53
C ASP A 59 0.87 -10.19 -9.44
N TRP A 60 1.45 -9.66 -10.53
CA TRP A 60 2.34 -10.42 -11.39
C TRP A 60 3.64 -10.84 -10.69
N LEU A 61 4.19 -10.01 -9.80
CA LEU A 61 5.33 -10.39 -8.97
C LEU A 61 4.97 -11.49 -7.96
N ILE A 62 3.77 -11.45 -7.40
CA ILE A 62 3.23 -12.49 -6.51
C ILE A 62 3.12 -13.82 -7.28
N GLU A 63 2.53 -13.81 -8.46
CA GLU A 63 2.43 -15.00 -9.30
C GLU A 63 3.80 -15.52 -9.68
N PHE A 64 4.73 -14.64 -10.10
CA PHE A 64 6.10 -15.01 -10.40
C PHE A 64 6.75 -15.73 -9.22
N GLY A 65 6.63 -15.17 -8.00
CA GLY A 65 7.13 -15.79 -6.78
C GLY A 65 6.56 -17.19 -6.56
N GLY A 66 5.26 -17.35 -6.72
CA GLY A 66 4.57 -18.63 -6.58
C GLY A 66 5.03 -19.65 -7.63
N ARG A 67 5.09 -19.26 -8.90
CA ARG A 67 5.55 -20.16 -9.98
C ARG A 67 7.00 -20.57 -9.78
N ASN A 68 7.85 -19.64 -9.33
CA ASN A 68 9.25 -19.94 -9.08
C ASN A 68 9.44 -20.93 -7.92
N CYS A 69 8.67 -20.77 -6.84
CA CYS A 69 8.71 -21.70 -5.70
C CYS A 69 8.33 -23.13 -6.09
N TYR A 70 7.35 -23.29 -6.96
CA TYR A 70 6.81 -24.60 -7.34
C TYR A 70 7.33 -25.11 -8.69
N GLN A 71 8.19 -24.34 -9.36
CA GLN A 71 8.67 -24.60 -10.71
C GLN A 71 7.51 -24.93 -11.67
N SER A 72 6.40 -24.20 -11.52
CA SER A 72 5.14 -24.41 -12.27
C SER A 72 5.10 -23.56 -13.55
N TRP A 73 6.20 -23.54 -14.27
CA TRP A 73 6.36 -22.82 -15.52
C TRP A 73 5.96 -23.67 -16.71
N PRO A 74 5.19 -23.14 -17.68
CA PRO A 74 5.06 -23.78 -18.99
C PRO A 74 6.41 -23.78 -19.71
N LYS A 75 6.70 -24.85 -20.41
CA LYS A 75 7.86 -24.87 -21.32
C LYS A 75 7.53 -24.14 -22.62
N LYS A 76 8.55 -23.63 -23.29
CA LYS A 76 8.39 -22.93 -24.56
C LYS A 76 7.66 -23.84 -25.57
N GLY A 77 6.53 -23.37 -26.07
CA GLY A 77 5.67 -24.11 -27.01
C GLY A 77 4.59 -24.99 -26.36
N GLU A 78 4.50 -25.02 -25.02
CA GLU A 78 3.40 -25.65 -24.32
C GLU A 78 2.29 -24.63 -24.02
N GLU A 79 1.04 -25.04 -24.19
CA GLU A 79 -0.08 -24.23 -23.71
C GLU A 79 -0.09 -24.19 -22.18
N LEU A 80 -0.51 -23.06 -21.60
CA LEU A 80 -0.70 -22.92 -20.17
C LEU A 80 -1.82 -23.87 -19.72
N LYS A 81 -1.44 -25.03 -19.20
CA LYS A 81 -2.37 -25.94 -18.55
C LYS A 81 -2.43 -25.62 -17.07
N GLY A 82 -3.39 -24.82 -16.66
CA GLY A 82 -3.50 -24.49 -15.25
C GLY A 82 -4.37 -23.27 -14.96
N ARG A 83 -4.12 -22.68 -13.82
CA ARG A 83 -4.86 -21.51 -13.35
C ARG A 83 -4.48 -20.26 -14.16
N THR A 84 -5.47 -19.43 -14.43
CA THR A 84 -5.24 -18.07 -14.92
C THR A 84 -4.45 -17.27 -13.88
N HIS A 85 -3.96 -16.09 -14.28
CA HIS A 85 -3.27 -15.15 -13.39
C HIS A 85 -4.07 -14.92 -12.09
N GLU A 86 -5.31 -14.50 -12.21
CA GLU A 86 -6.19 -14.20 -11.07
C GLU A 86 -6.44 -15.42 -10.19
N GLU A 87 -6.69 -16.59 -10.80
CA GLU A 87 -6.90 -17.85 -10.09
C GLU A 87 -5.63 -18.29 -9.36
N HIS A 88 -4.45 -18.00 -9.92
CA HIS A 88 -3.18 -18.34 -9.29
C HIS A 88 -2.91 -17.50 -8.06
N VAL A 89 -3.04 -16.17 -8.17
CA VAL A 89 -2.88 -15.26 -7.03
C VAL A 89 -3.90 -15.59 -5.93
N LYS A 90 -5.15 -15.78 -6.30
CA LYS A 90 -6.18 -16.21 -5.34
C LYS A 90 -5.83 -17.50 -4.63
N HIS A 91 -5.36 -18.49 -5.37
CA HIS A 91 -4.94 -19.78 -4.79
C HIS A 91 -3.81 -19.59 -3.77
N LEU A 92 -2.79 -18.77 -4.05
CA LEU A 92 -1.71 -18.52 -3.11
C LEU A 92 -2.23 -17.93 -1.79
N ILE A 93 -3.24 -17.05 -1.86
CA ILE A 93 -3.92 -16.49 -0.70
C ILE A 93 -4.70 -17.58 0.05
N ASP A 94 -5.52 -18.32 -0.66
CA ASP A 94 -6.42 -19.35 -0.08
C ASP A 94 -5.66 -20.47 0.65
N VAL A 95 -4.44 -20.81 0.20
CA VAL A 95 -3.60 -21.83 0.83
C VAL A 95 -2.57 -21.28 1.82
N GLY A 96 -2.56 -19.97 2.05
CA GLY A 96 -1.70 -19.31 3.03
C GLY A 96 -0.22 -19.24 2.63
N HIS A 97 0.09 -19.15 1.33
CA HIS A 97 1.47 -18.96 0.85
C HIS A 97 1.87 -17.48 0.91
N GLU A 98 1.85 -16.94 2.11
CA GLU A 98 1.99 -15.50 2.38
C GLU A 98 3.34 -14.92 1.94
N SER A 99 4.41 -15.72 1.93
CA SER A 99 5.73 -15.26 1.48
C SER A 99 5.75 -14.79 0.02
N CYS A 100 4.88 -15.33 -0.83
CA CYS A 100 4.75 -14.86 -2.21
C CYS A 100 4.14 -13.46 -2.28
N LEU A 101 3.29 -13.09 -1.31
CA LEU A 101 2.65 -11.78 -1.26
C LEU A 101 3.65 -10.66 -0.94
N GLU A 102 4.77 -10.97 -0.28
CA GLU A 102 5.80 -10.01 0.09
C GLU A 102 6.57 -9.44 -1.12
N HIS A 103 6.44 -10.03 -2.31
CA HIS A 103 6.99 -9.47 -3.54
C HIS A 103 6.29 -8.20 -4.01
N ALA A 104 5.03 -7.98 -3.59
CA ALA A 104 4.30 -6.75 -3.87
C ALA A 104 4.47 -5.75 -2.72
N THR A 105 4.99 -4.56 -3.01
CA THR A 105 5.15 -3.50 -2.03
C THR A 105 4.38 -2.25 -2.44
N PHE A 106 3.80 -1.57 -1.44
CA PHE A 106 3.02 -0.37 -1.62
C PHE A 106 3.45 0.70 -0.62
N ASN A 107 3.64 1.92 -1.09
CA ASN A 107 3.97 3.05 -0.25
C ASN A 107 2.78 4.01 -0.16
N PHE A 108 2.32 4.28 1.06
CA PHE A 108 1.20 5.17 1.32
C PHE A 108 1.65 6.41 2.06
N GLN A 109 1.18 7.57 1.62
CA GLN A 109 1.19 8.78 2.42
C GLN A 109 -0.14 8.88 3.17
N ILE A 110 -0.06 8.94 4.50
CA ILE A 110 -1.21 9.08 5.38
C ILE A 110 -1.07 10.40 6.16
N TRP A 111 -2.12 11.21 6.17
CA TRP A 111 -2.11 12.48 6.91
C TRP A 111 -3.49 12.81 7.44
N ASN A 112 -3.56 13.85 8.28
CA ASN A 112 -4.76 14.18 9.03
C ASN A 112 -5.21 13.02 9.95
N ILE A 113 -4.26 12.39 10.61
CA ILE A 113 -4.49 11.34 11.59
C ILE A 113 -3.86 11.72 12.93
N SER A 114 -4.41 11.20 14.01
CA SER A 114 -3.91 11.48 15.35
C SER A 114 -2.60 10.75 15.66
N ARG A 115 -1.82 11.31 16.57
CA ARG A 115 -0.64 10.62 17.11
C ARG A 115 -1.02 9.30 17.80
N SER A 116 -2.17 9.23 18.45
CA SER A 116 -2.68 8.00 19.06
C SER A 116 -2.84 6.89 18.02
N LEU A 117 -3.43 7.20 16.86
CA LEU A 117 -3.54 6.21 15.77
C LEU A 117 -2.17 5.76 15.26
N THR A 118 -1.23 6.67 15.07
CA THR A 118 0.10 6.29 14.58
C THR A 118 0.87 5.45 15.59
N HIS A 119 0.66 5.65 16.90
CA HIS A 119 1.26 4.81 17.94
C HIS A 119 0.71 3.37 17.94
N GLU A 120 -0.53 3.16 17.51
CA GLU A 120 -1.07 1.81 17.30
C GLU A 120 -0.57 1.20 15.99
N LEU A 121 -0.52 1.97 14.90
CA LEU A 121 -0.02 1.50 13.61
C LEU A 121 1.42 0.98 13.69
N VAL A 122 2.32 1.72 14.37
CA VAL A 122 3.75 1.34 14.44
C VAL A 122 4.01 0.06 15.24
N ARG A 123 3.01 -0.50 15.89
CA ARG A 123 3.10 -1.80 16.58
C ARG A 123 3.08 -2.97 15.58
N THR A 124 2.44 -2.80 14.44
CA THR A 124 2.48 -3.78 13.33
C THR A 124 3.80 -3.63 12.61
N ARG A 125 4.73 -4.57 12.82
CA ARG A 125 6.13 -4.46 12.33
C ARG A 125 6.43 -5.40 11.18
N ILE A 126 5.72 -6.51 11.07
CA ILE A 126 5.97 -7.53 10.05
C ILE A 126 5.46 -7.00 8.70
N GLY A 127 6.36 -6.96 7.71
CA GLY A 127 6.05 -6.50 6.36
C GLY A 127 5.78 -5.00 6.22
N VAL A 128 5.99 -4.18 7.29
CA VAL A 128 5.67 -2.76 7.24
C VAL A 128 6.82 -1.91 7.76
N ALA A 129 7.14 -0.84 7.03
CA ALA A 129 8.07 0.20 7.45
C ALA A 129 7.32 1.54 7.64
N TYR A 130 7.70 2.30 8.66
CA TYR A 130 7.05 3.57 8.98
C TYR A 130 8.05 4.72 9.01
N SER A 131 7.67 5.82 8.37
CA SER A 131 8.31 7.12 8.53
C SER A 131 7.28 8.10 9.06
N GLN A 132 7.50 8.61 10.26
CA GLN A 132 6.55 9.48 10.95
C GLN A 132 7.17 10.84 11.21
N LEU A 133 6.35 11.91 11.09
CA LEU A 133 6.73 13.26 11.46
C LEU A 133 7.30 13.28 12.90
N SER A 134 8.53 13.75 13.05
CA SER A 134 9.19 13.81 14.34
C SER A 134 8.84 15.12 15.07
N GLN A 135 8.27 14.99 16.27
CA GLN A 135 8.06 16.13 17.16
C GLN A 135 9.36 16.63 17.83
N ARG A 136 10.48 15.93 17.63
CA ARG A 136 11.80 16.37 18.15
C ARG A 136 12.52 17.32 17.21
N TYR A 137 12.17 17.29 15.92
CA TYR A 137 12.87 18.04 14.88
C TYR A 137 11.98 19.03 14.13
N VAL A 138 10.66 18.88 14.26
CA VAL A 138 9.69 19.75 13.59
C VAL A 138 8.97 20.58 14.65
N ASP A 139 8.94 21.87 14.45
CA ASP A 139 8.19 22.79 15.30
C ASP A 139 6.70 22.44 15.28
N SER A 140 6.11 22.29 16.44
CA SER A 140 4.71 21.91 16.63
C SER A 140 3.81 23.08 17.01
N SER A 141 4.30 24.31 16.95
CA SER A 141 3.52 25.54 17.25
C SER A 141 2.26 25.67 16.40
N ASP A 142 2.33 25.19 15.13
CA ASP A 142 1.20 25.18 14.19
C ASP A 142 0.50 23.83 14.06
N VAL A 143 0.67 22.94 15.05
CA VAL A 143 0.05 21.61 15.00
C VAL A 143 -1.48 21.71 14.93
N ARG A 144 -2.05 20.93 14.02
CA ARG A 144 -3.49 20.81 13.87
C ARG A 144 -4.01 19.63 14.69
N PHE A 145 -5.21 19.78 15.22
CA PHE A 145 -5.84 18.76 16.05
C PHE A 145 -6.86 17.93 15.27
N ILE A 146 -6.87 16.64 15.52
CA ILE A 146 -7.86 15.73 14.95
C ILE A 146 -9.00 15.59 15.95
N ILE A 147 -10.21 16.01 15.57
CA ILE A 147 -11.39 15.87 16.44
C ILE A 147 -11.72 14.36 16.56
N PRO A 148 -11.64 13.78 17.76
CA PRO A 148 -11.99 12.38 17.96
C PRO A 148 -13.44 12.10 17.59
N ARG A 149 -13.71 10.92 17.02
CA ARG A 149 -15.08 10.54 16.65
C ARG A 149 -16.04 10.58 17.85
N ALA A 150 -15.58 10.17 19.02
CA ALA A 150 -16.36 10.23 20.24
C ALA A 150 -16.82 11.67 20.56
N ILE A 151 -15.96 12.68 20.37
CA ILE A 151 -16.33 14.08 20.59
C ILE A 151 -17.38 14.52 19.55
N GLN A 152 -17.22 14.12 18.28
CA GLN A 152 -18.20 14.42 17.23
C GLN A 152 -19.58 13.78 17.50
N GLU A 153 -19.60 12.56 18.06
CA GLU A 153 -20.84 11.87 18.42
C GLU A 153 -21.52 12.51 19.64
N LEU A 154 -20.74 12.97 20.61
CA LEU A 154 -21.26 13.68 21.80
C LEU A 154 -21.85 15.05 21.46
N GLU A 155 -21.44 15.68 20.36
CA GLU A 155 -22.00 16.96 19.91
C GLU A 155 -23.53 16.91 19.74
N LYS A 156 -24.08 15.73 19.39
CA LYS A 156 -25.53 15.52 19.23
C LYS A 156 -26.29 15.61 20.57
N ILE A 157 -25.60 15.34 21.67
CA ILE A 157 -26.17 15.32 23.02
C ILE A 157 -25.84 16.61 23.75
N ASN A 158 -24.62 17.08 23.60
CA ASN A 158 -24.12 18.33 24.16
C ASN A 158 -23.41 19.13 23.06
N PRO A 159 -24.09 20.11 22.44
CA PRO A 159 -23.54 20.93 21.36
C PRO A 159 -22.29 21.75 21.75
N SER A 160 -22.09 22.04 23.03
CA SER A 160 -20.92 22.81 23.49
C SER A 160 -19.65 21.99 23.59
N ILE A 161 -19.74 20.64 23.62
CA ILE A 161 -18.61 19.76 23.91
C ILE A 161 -17.46 19.91 22.89
N VAL A 162 -17.79 20.12 21.62
CA VAL A 162 -16.78 20.29 20.55
C VAL A 162 -16.02 21.57 20.76
N GLU A 163 -16.70 22.68 21.10
CA GLU A 163 -16.06 23.98 21.31
C GLU A 163 -15.25 24.01 22.60
N GLU A 164 -15.71 23.37 23.66
CA GLU A 164 -14.95 23.19 24.90
C GLU A 164 -13.67 22.39 24.65
N TRP A 165 -13.78 21.29 23.90
CA TRP A 165 -12.63 20.46 23.51
C TRP A 165 -11.63 21.23 22.64
N LYS A 166 -12.09 21.98 21.65
CA LYS A 166 -11.24 22.85 20.82
C LYS A 166 -10.49 23.88 21.66
N THR A 167 -11.21 24.55 22.56
CA THR A 167 -10.64 25.53 23.46
C THR A 167 -9.54 24.92 24.33
N PHE A 168 -9.76 23.73 24.86
CA PHE A 168 -8.76 23.00 25.63
C PHE A 168 -7.51 22.68 24.79
N CYS A 169 -7.69 22.18 23.56
CA CYS A 169 -6.59 21.89 22.63
C CYS A 169 -5.74 23.13 22.33
N LEU A 170 -6.38 24.26 22.01
CA LEU A 170 -5.67 25.50 21.72
C LEU A 170 -4.88 25.99 22.93
N LYS A 171 -5.48 25.99 24.12
CA LYS A 171 -4.77 26.34 25.37
C LYS A 171 -3.58 25.41 25.60
N SER A 172 -3.74 24.10 25.36
CA SER A 172 -2.64 23.15 25.53
C SER A 172 -1.50 23.42 24.55
N ARG A 173 -1.80 23.82 23.31
CA ARG A 173 -0.78 24.21 22.33
C ARG A 173 0.00 25.46 22.76
N ASP A 174 -0.69 26.44 23.33
CA ASP A 174 -0.08 27.69 23.78
C ASP A 174 0.89 27.50 24.96
N PHE A 175 0.79 26.37 25.68
CA PHE A 175 1.71 25.97 26.75
C PHE A 175 2.91 25.15 26.28
N TYR A 176 2.92 24.67 25.05
CA TYR A 176 3.97 23.81 24.51
C TYR A 176 5.06 24.63 23.82
#